data_16c613bfa4641ad7665fa2d87110d67c
#
_entry.id   16c613bfa4641ad7665fa2d87110d67c
#
_cell.length_a   1.000
_cell.length_b   1.000
_cell.length_c   1.000
_cell.angle_alpha   90.00
_cell.angle_beta   90.00
_cell.angle_gamma   90.00
#
_symmetry.space_group_name_H-M   'P 1'
#
loop_
_entity.id
_entity.type
_entity.pdbx_description
1 polymer ?
#
loop_
_entity_poly.entity_id
_entity_poly.type
_entity_poly.pdbx_seq_one_letter_code
_entity_poly.pdbx_strand_id
1 'polypeptide(L)'
;MYSNKIVKIKIFPDTFNILVLFDNGITKNIDFKKKLDEEFYRDLNNKLLFQQARIDEGGYGLSWNDDIDISEFELWNIGENTDDII
;
A
#
# COMPACT_ATOMS: atom_id res chain seq x y z
N MET A 1 -11.54 18.35 3.05
CA MET A 1 -10.71 17.42 2.26
C MET A 1 -11.21 15.99 2.42
N TYR A 2 -11.51 15.37 1.32
CA TYR A 2 -12.01 14.01 1.33
C TYR A 2 -10.85 13.03 1.23
N SER A 3 -10.88 11.95 2.00
CA SER A 3 -9.92 10.86 1.87
C SER A 3 -10.66 9.54 2.00
N ASN A 4 -10.15 8.51 1.30
CA ASN A 4 -10.73 7.20 1.30
C ASN A 4 -9.91 6.31 2.21
N LYS A 5 -10.53 5.75 3.23
CA LYS A 5 -9.82 4.90 4.19
C LYS A 5 -9.57 3.52 3.62
N ILE A 6 -8.47 2.92 4.02
CA ILE A 6 -8.12 1.57 3.60
C ILE A 6 -8.88 0.58 4.46
N VAL A 7 -9.55 -0.38 3.83
CA VAL A 7 -10.31 -1.40 4.56
C VAL A 7 -9.72 -2.80 4.40
N LYS A 8 -8.94 -3.05 3.33
CA LYS A 8 -8.36 -4.37 3.12
C LYS A 8 -7.18 -4.28 2.17
N ILE A 9 -6.17 -5.14 2.36
CA ILE A 9 -5.04 -5.21 1.45
C ILE A 9 -4.70 -6.65 1.15
N LYS A 10 -4.05 -6.85 -0.01
CA LYS A 10 -3.46 -8.13 -0.38
C LYS A 10 -2.08 -7.85 -0.96
N ILE A 11 -1.06 -8.51 -0.41
CA ILE A 11 0.33 -8.22 -0.75
C ILE A 11 0.88 -9.32 -1.64
N PHE A 12 1.59 -8.91 -2.71
CA PHE A 12 2.27 -9.82 -3.63
C PHE A 12 3.76 -9.50 -3.57
N PRO A 13 4.50 -10.14 -2.65
CA PRO A 13 5.91 -9.77 -2.44
C PRO A 13 6.81 -10.06 -3.64
N ASP A 14 6.49 -11.07 -4.44
CA ASP A 14 7.35 -11.43 -5.56
C ASP A 14 7.38 -10.35 -6.64
N THR A 15 6.32 -9.57 -6.79
CA THR A 15 6.23 -8.51 -7.78
C THR A 15 6.18 -7.13 -7.13
N PHE A 16 6.23 -7.05 -5.81
CA PHE A 16 6.13 -5.81 -5.05
C PHE A 16 4.87 -5.02 -5.37
N ASN A 17 3.75 -5.74 -5.51
CA ASN A 17 2.44 -5.13 -5.70
C ASN A 17 1.61 -5.28 -4.44
N ILE A 18 0.73 -4.32 -4.22
CA ILE A 18 -0.26 -4.39 -3.15
C ILE A 18 -1.61 -4.00 -3.74
N LEU A 19 -2.61 -4.86 -3.56
CA LEU A 19 -3.99 -4.50 -3.86
C LEU A 19 -4.57 -3.84 -2.62
N VAL A 20 -5.17 -2.68 -2.80
CA VAL A 20 -5.72 -1.91 -1.69
C VAL A 20 -7.20 -1.63 -1.98
N LEU A 21 -8.07 -2.09 -1.09
CA LEU A 21 -9.49 -1.79 -1.16
C LEU A 21 -9.77 -0.61 -0.24
N PHE A 22 -10.38 0.42 -0.80
CA PHE A 22 -10.77 1.62 -0.06
C PHE A 22 -12.23 1.55 0.35
N ASP A 23 -12.61 2.37 1.32
CA ASP A 23 -13.97 2.33 1.88
C ASP A 23 -15.06 2.80 0.92
N ASN A 24 -14.67 3.41 -0.20
CA ASN A 24 -15.63 3.76 -1.26
C ASN A 24 -15.87 2.61 -2.23
N GLY A 25 -15.31 1.42 -1.96
CA GLY A 25 -15.51 0.24 -2.79
C GLY A 25 -14.53 0.08 -3.94
N ILE A 26 -13.62 1.04 -4.12
CA ILE A 26 -12.66 0.98 -5.21
C ILE A 26 -11.41 0.23 -4.76
N THR A 27 -10.96 -0.72 -5.59
CA THR A 27 -9.70 -1.41 -5.39
C THR A 27 -8.67 -0.83 -6.34
N LYS A 28 -7.48 -0.56 -5.81
CA LYS A 28 -6.36 -0.08 -6.62
C LYS A 28 -5.18 -1.03 -6.50
N ASN A 29 -4.45 -1.17 -7.60
CA ASN A 29 -3.20 -1.91 -7.60
C ASN A 29 -2.06 -0.91 -7.44
N ILE A 30 -1.24 -1.13 -6.42
CA ILE A 30 -0.09 -0.28 -6.15
C ILE A 30 1.16 -1.03 -6.61
N ASP A 31 1.78 -0.55 -7.68
CA ASP A 31 3.08 -1.09 -8.11
C ASP A 31 4.15 -0.34 -7.34
N PHE A 32 4.73 -1.01 -6.34
CA PHE A 32 5.67 -0.40 -5.43
C PHE A 32 7.10 -0.34 -5.98
N LYS A 33 7.36 -0.90 -7.17
CA LYS A 33 8.73 -0.99 -7.69
C LYS A 33 9.42 0.37 -7.78
N LYS A 34 8.70 1.40 -8.23
CA LYS A 34 9.28 2.73 -8.35
C LYS A 34 9.58 3.33 -6.98
N LYS A 35 8.76 3.04 -5.99
CA LYS A 35 8.97 3.53 -4.64
C LYS A 35 10.22 2.94 -4.01
N LEU A 36 10.59 1.70 -4.40
CA LEU A 36 11.75 1.04 -3.82
C LEU A 36 13.07 1.74 -4.17
N ASP A 37 13.06 2.61 -5.19
CA ASP A 37 14.24 3.40 -5.54
C ASP A 37 14.40 4.61 -4.63
N GLU A 38 13.36 5.00 -3.91
CA GLU A 38 13.42 6.11 -2.96
C GLU A 38 14.08 5.63 -1.67
N GLU A 39 14.97 6.45 -1.14
CA GLU A 39 15.73 6.06 0.05
C GLU A 39 14.83 5.67 1.21
N PHE A 40 13.73 6.39 1.40
CA PHE A 40 12.79 6.14 2.48
C PHE A 40 12.23 4.71 2.44
N TYR A 41 12.03 4.16 1.24
CA TYR A 41 11.39 2.85 1.06
C TYR A 41 12.38 1.76 0.68
N ARG A 42 13.67 2.05 0.64
CA ARG A 42 14.68 1.11 0.12
C ARG A 42 14.71 -0.22 0.85
N ASP A 43 14.50 -0.22 2.16
CA ASP A 43 14.52 -1.46 2.93
C ASP A 43 13.41 -2.43 2.52
N LEU A 44 12.36 -1.94 1.87
CA LEU A 44 11.27 -2.79 1.40
C LEU A 44 11.65 -3.66 0.20
N ASN A 45 12.86 -3.51 -0.34
CA ASN A 45 13.39 -4.48 -1.30
C ASN A 45 13.54 -5.87 -0.67
N ASN A 46 13.60 -5.93 0.65
CA ASN A 46 13.55 -7.20 1.38
C ASN A 46 12.10 -7.70 1.36
N LYS A 47 11.85 -8.81 0.64
CA LYS A 47 10.50 -9.32 0.47
C LYS A 47 9.83 -9.71 1.79
N LEU A 48 10.61 -10.24 2.74
CA LEU A 48 10.07 -10.60 4.04
C LEU A 48 9.54 -9.37 4.77
N LEU A 49 10.27 -8.24 4.67
CA LEU A 49 9.79 -7.01 5.27
C LEU A 49 8.59 -6.46 4.49
N PHE A 50 8.68 -6.47 3.16
CA PHE A 50 7.59 -5.94 2.33
C PHE A 50 6.25 -6.59 2.65
N GLN A 51 6.24 -7.92 2.85
CA GLN A 51 4.99 -8.63 3.12
C GLN A 51 4.44 -8.40 4.52
N GLN A 52 5.15 -7.68 5.38
CA GLN A 52 4.69 -7.38 6.74
C GLN A 52 3.85 -6.11 6.82
N ALA A 53 3.50 -5.51 5.68
CA ALA A 53 2.65 -4.33 5.68
C ALA A 53 1.34 -4.58 6.42
N ARG A 54 0.93 -3.61 7.22
CA ARG A 54 -0.33 -3.68 7.94
C ARG A 54 -1.08 -2.37 7.78
N ILE A 55 -2.40 -2.45 7.88
CA ILE A 55 -3.25 -1.27 7.81
C ILE A 55 -3.16 -0.53 9.14
N ASP A 56 -2.89 0.77 9.06
CA ASP A 56 -2.88 1.61 10.26
C ASP A 56 -4.28 1.77 10.82
N GLU A 57 -4.36 2.03 12.11
CA GLU A 57 -5.62 2.23 12.79
C GLU A 57 -6.44 3.28 12.07
N GLY A 58 -7.72 3.00 11.84
CA GLY A 58 -8.61 3.89 11.12
C GLY A 58 -8.47 3.86 9.60
N GLY A 59 -7.51 3.09 9.06
CA GLY A 59 -7.35 2.99 7.61
C GLY A 59 -6.61 4.15 6.98
N TYR A 60 -5.82 4.88 7.76
CA TYR A 60 -5.16 6.11 7.27
C TYR A 60 -3.88 5.85 6.49
N GLY A 61 -3.39 4.62 6.46
CA GLY A 61 -2.18 4.30 5.72
C GLY A 61 -1.76 2.86 5.92
N LEU A 62 -0.57 2.55 5.44
CA LEU A 62 0.08 1.27 5.67
C LEU A 62 1.39 1.52 6.38
N SER A 63 1.75 0.60 7.29
CA SER A 63 3.04 0.66 7.98
C SER A 63 3.70 -0.71 7.92
N TRP A 64 5.02 -0.70 7.78
CA TRP A 64 5.84 -1.91 7.81
C TRP A 64 6.56 -2.05 9.16
N ASN A 65 6.95 -0.92 9.72
CA ASN A 65 7.59 -0.82 11.03
C ASN A 65 7.44 0.62 11.51
N ASP A 66 8.15 0.98 12.58
CA ASP A 66 8.02 2.33 13.15
C ASP A 66 8.59 3.42 12.25
N ASP A 67 9.41 3.07 11.27
CA ASP A 67 10.12 4.03 10.44
C ASP A 67 9.58 4.13 9.01
N ILE A 68 8.83 3.13 8.54
CA ILE A 68 8.39 3.08 7.14
C ILE A 68 6.87 2.98 7.07
N ASP A 69 6.25 4.01 6.51
CA ASP A 69 4.81 4.05 6.33
C ASP A 69 4.48 4.82 5.04
N ILE A 70 3.22 4.72 4.62
CA ILE A 70 2.73 5.47 3.47
C ILE A 70 1.25 5.79 3.73
N SER A 71 0.85 7.02 3.42
CA SER A 71 -0.52 7.47 3.69
C SER A 71 -1.52 6.90 2.69
N GLU A 72 -2.78 6.81 3.12
CA GLU A 72 -3.86 6.40 2.23
C GLU A 72 -3.99 7.39 1.06
N PHE A 73 -3.71 8.66 1.31
CA PHE A 73 -3.78 9.67 0.27
C PHE A 73 -2.76 9.40 -0.84
N GLU A 74 -1.52 9.11 -0.46
CA GLU A 74 -0.49 8.81 -1.46
C GLU A 74 -0.81 7.53 -2.21
N LEU A 75 -1.28 6.49 -1.51
CA LEU A 75 -1.67 5.24 -2.15
C LEU A 75 -2.79 5.45 -3.15
N TRP A 76 -3.77 6.28 -2.78
CA TRP A 76 -4.86 6.60 -3.69
C TRP A 76 -4.35 7.24 -4.98
N ASN A 77 -3.38 8.16 -4.85
CA ASN A 77 -2.88 8.91 -5.99
C ASN A 77 -1.97 8.09 -6.90
N ILE A 78 -1.16 7.18 -6.35
CA ILE A 78 -0.22 6.41 -7.17
C ILE A 78 -0.81 5.10 -7.68
N GLY A 79 -1.88 4.62 -7.07
CA GLY A 79 -2.50 3.36 -7.45
C GLY A 79 -3.32 3.47 -8.72
N GLU A 80 -3.47 2.35 -9.42
CA GLU A 80 -4.30 2.25 -10.59
C GLU A 80 -5.54 1.43 -10.28
N ASN A 81 -6.71 1.90 -10.75
CA ASN A 81 -7.95 1.18 -10.53
C ASN A 81 -7.87 -0.21 -11.14
N THR A 82 -8.42 -1.18 -10.45
CA THR A 82 -8.45 -2.55 -10.94
C THR A 82 -9.77 -3.20 -10.55
N ASP A 83 -10.18 -4.20 -11.34
CA ASP A 83 -11.38 -4.99 -11.04
C ASP A 83 -11.05 -6.20 -10.18
N ASP A 84 -9.80 -6.38 -9.79
CA ASP A 84 -9.40 -7.50 -8.94
C ASP A 84 -10.11 -7.44 -7.61
N ILE A 85 -10.45 -8.61 -7.09
CA ILE A 85 -11.17 -8.74 -5.82
C ILE A 85 -10.20 -9.26 -4.77
N ILE A 86 -10.22 -8.62 -3.60
CA ILE A 86 -9.40 -9.04 -2.48
C ILE A 86 -10.19 -9.95 -1.55
#